data_8116f8d0b46dbcd68a95a19b1e261aae
#
_entry.id   8116f8d0b46dbcd68a95a19b1e261aae
#
_cell.length_a   1.000
_cell.length_b   1.000
_cell.length_c   1.000
_cell.angle_alpha   90.00
_cell.angle_beta   90.00
_cell.angle_gamma   90.00
#
_symmetry.space_group_name_H-M   'P 1'
#
loop_
_entity.id
_entity.type
_entity.pdbx_description
1 polymer ?
#
loop_
_entity_poly.entity_id
_entity_poly.type
_entity_poly.pdbx_seq_one_letter_code
_entity_poly.pdbx_strand_id
1 'polypeptide(L)'
;MSNISPAILAAYACTDPLEKARLATKIFADLSNGAYSHAAPIAIDLRPGRPAKPELLAPRFVPRRRISKGKTGRIALLHAIAHIELNAIDLSLDIAVRYTDYGLPFDFVRDWLSVASDEARHFTLLHHRLEGLGSFYGALPAHDGLWEAAVKTASDLAGRLAIAPLVLEARGLDVTPQLIDKMREVEDEDSAKILEIIMTDEVGHVGTGKRWFDYVCGCERRDPISSWQSLVKRYFNGALKPPFNIPARTAARFSSAFYGPLAAEQARAEKAKQSS
;
A
#
# COMPACT_ATOMS: atom_id res chain seq x y z
N MET A 1 -9.65 24.94 16.73
CA MET A 1 -9.07 23.66 16.25
C MET A 1 -10.05 23.06 15.25
N SER A 2 -9.59 22.72 14.05
CA SER A 2 -10.47 22.37 12.93
C SER A 2 -10.55 20.87 12.69
N ASN A 3 -11.66 20.46 12.02
CA ASN A 3 -11.89 19.11 11.55
C ASN A 3 -11.00 18.82 10.32
N ILE A 4 -10.27 17.70 10.32
CA ILE A 4 -9.34 17.34 9.23
C ILE A 4 -10.03 16.62 8.07
N SER A 5 -11.21 16.02 8.27
CA SER A 5 -11.87 15.18 7.27
C SER A 5 -12.10 15.86 5.91
N PRO A 6 -12.49 17.15 5.83
CA PRO A 6 -12.63 17.84 4.54
C PRO A 6 -11.31 17.97 3.77
N ALA A 7 -10.18 18.18 4.47
CA ALA A 7 -8.87 18.26 3.82
C ALA A 7 -8.45 16.90 3.25
N ILE A 8 -8.65 15.81 4.01
CA ILE A 8 -8.38 14.44 3.56
C ILE A 8 -9.24 14.12 2.34
N LEU A 9 -10.55 14.44 2.37
CA LEU A 9 -11.46 14.19 1.26
C LEU A 9 -11.03 14.96 -0.01
N ALA A 10 -10.58 16.20 0.13
CA ALA A 10 -10.08 16.99 -1.00
C ALA A 10 -8.85 16.36 -1.65
N ALA A 11 -7.89 15.85 -0.85
CA ALA A 11 -6.73 15.12 -1.36
C ALA A 11 -7.15 13.79 -2.03
N TYR A 12 -8.06 13.04 -1.40
CA TYR A 12 -8.59 11.78 -1.94
C TYR A 12 -9.29 11.98 -3.29
N ALA A 13 -10.07 13.04 -3.43
CA ALA A 13 -10.78 13.37 -4.67
C ALA A 13 -9.89 14.01 -5.76
N CYS A 14 -8.67 14.43 -5.43
CA CYS A 14 -7.74 15.04 -6.39
C CYS A 14 -7.38 14.06 -7.51
N THR A 15 -7.47 14.50 -8.77
CA THR A 15 -7.19 13.67 -9.94
C THR A 15 -5.75 13.84 -10.47
N ASP A 16 -5.07 14.91 -10.12
CA ASP A 16 -3.67 15.13 -10.47
C ASP A 16 -2.76 14.38 -9.49
N PRO A 17 -1.88 13.47 -9.95
CA PRO A 17 -1.07 12.64 -9.06
C PRO A 17 -0.05 13.42 -8.22
N LEU A 18 0.60 14.44 -8.79
CA LEU A 18 1.58 15.23 -8.06
C LEU A 18 0.91 16.19 -7.08
N GLU A 19 -0.22 16.77 -7.47
CA GLU A 19 -1.01 17.60 -6.56
C GLU A 19 -1.59 16.77 -5.41
N LYS A 20 -2.07 15.55 -5.66
CA LYS A 20 -2.49 14.61 -4.62
C LYS A 20 -1.35 14.33 -3.63
N ALA A 21 -0.16 14.01 -4.11
CA ALA A 21 1.02 13.79 -3.28
C ALA A 21 1.36 15.05 -2.46
N ARG A 22 1.33 16.23 -3.07
CA ARG A 22 1.56 17.51 -2.38
C ARG A 22 0.52 17.77 -1.30
N LEU A 23 -0.76 17.48 -1.57
CA LEU A 23 -1.84 17.65 -0.59
C LEU A 23 -1.68 16.68 0.58
N ALA A 24 -1.38 15.40 0.35
CA ALA A 24 -1.15 14.41 1.41
C ALA A 24 -0.02 14.85 2.36
N THR A 25 1.13 15.26 1.81
CA THR A 25 2.26 15.78 2.59
C THR A 25 1.87 17.04 3.37
N LYS A 26 1.15 17.97 2.73
CA LYS A 26 0.70 19.21 3.38
C LYS A 26 -0.24 18.94 4.55
N ILE A 27 -1.22 18.07 4.39
CA ILE A 27 -2.19 17.72 5.44
C ILE A 27 -1.48 17.15 6.66
N PHE A 28 -0.50 16.27 6.48
CA PHE A 28 0.28 15.71 7.58
C PHE A 28 1.16 16.78 8.27
N ALA A 29 1.78 17.67 7.50
CA ALA A 29 2.54 18.79 8.06
C ALA A 29 1.64 19.74 8.86
N ASP A 30 0.48 20.13 8.34
CA ASP A 30 -0.49 20.99 9.03
C ASP A 30 -1.01 20.32 10.31
N LEU A 31 -1.28 19.00 10.28
CA LEU A 31 -1.66 18.21 11.46
C LEU A 31 -0.56 18.23 12.53
N SER A 32 0.69 18.02 12.11
CA SER A 32 1.85 18.02 13.01
C SER A 32 2.09 19.39 13.65
N ASN A 33 1.70 20.47 12.97
CA ASN A 33 1.73 21.84 13.47
C ASN A 33 0.47 22.25 14.28
N GLY A 34 -0.43 21.30 14.56
CA GLY A 34 -1.59 21.53 15.42
C GLY A 34 -2.77 22.25 14.74
N ALA A 35 -2.82 22.30 13.41
CA ALA A 35 -3.93 22.93 12.68
C ALA A 35 -5.27 22.16 12.86
N TYR A 36 -5.19 20.87 13.17
CA TYR A 36 -6.33 19.99 13.31
C TYR A 36 -6.35 19.30 14.67
N SER A 37 -7.54 19.01 15.21
CA SER A 37 -7.70 18.37 16.52
C SER A 37 -8.60 17.14 16.51
N HIS A 38 -9.35 16.91 15.45
CA HIS A 38 -10.27 15.78 15.32
C HIS A 38 -10.59 15.49 13.86
N ALA A 39 -11.12 14.30 13.62
CA ALA A 39 -11.75 13.90 12.38
C ALA A 39 -13.22 13.59 12.66
N ALA A 40 -14.12 14.11 11.82
CA ALA A 40 -15.55 13.82 11.92
C ALA A 40 -15.99 12.94 10.74
N PRO A 41 -17.04 12.11 10.92
CA PRO A 41 -17.62 11.36 9.82
C PRO A 41 -17.99 12.25 8.63
N ILE A 42 -17.63 11.80 7.44
CA ILE A 42 -17.92 12.47 6.18
C ILE A 42 -18.23 11.43 5.10
N ALA A 43 -19.13 11.75 4.17
CA ALA A 43 -19.39 10.89 3.04
C ALA A 43 -18.14 10.81 2.14
N ILE A 44 -17.73 9.61 1.81
CA ILE A 44 -16.58 9.34 0.95
C ILE A 44 -16.97 8.35 -0.16
N ASP A 45 -16.57 8.64 -1.38
CA ASP A 45 -16.78 7.75 -2.51
C ASP A 45 -16.01 6.44 -2.35
N LEU A 46 -16.50 5.38 -3.03
CA LEU A 46 -15.81 4.09 -3.06
C LEU A 46 -14.50 4.14 -3.84
N ARG A 47 -14.34 5.14 -4.70
CA ARG A 47 -13.14 5.32 -5.53
C ARG A 47 -12.57 6.72 -5.37
N PRO A 48 -11.23 6.87 -5.31
CA PRO A 48 -10.56 8.16 -5.28
C PRO A 48 -10.65 8.86 -6.64
N GLY A 49 -10.33 10.14 -6.65
CA GLY A 49 -10.01 10.84 -7.89
C GLY A 49 -8.80 10.20 -8.57
N ARG A 50 -8.89 9.95 -9.87
CA ARG A 50 -7.82 9.32 -10.64
C ARG A 50 -7.52 10.10 -11.91
N PRO A 51 -6.24 10.16 -12.34
CA PRO A 51 -5.89 10.71 -13.63
C PRO A 51 -6.47 9.84 -14.76
N ALA A 52 -6.63 10.43 -15.95
CA ALA A 52 -7.08 9.70 -17.14
C ALA A 52 -6.07 8.61 -17.60
N LYS A 53 -4.82 8.72 -17.19
CA LYS A 53 -3.74 7.74 -17.40
C LYS A 53 -3.06 7.43 -16.08
N PRO A 54 -2.53 6.21 -15.89
CA PRO A 54 -2.43 5.10 -16.84
C PRO A 54 -3.79 4.47 -17.21
N GLU A 55 -3.88 3.89 -18.41
CA GLU A 55 -4.98 2.99 -18.75
C GLU A 55 -4.97 1.79 -17.80
N LEU A 56 -6.12 1.46 -17.22
CA LEU A 56 -6.26 0.34 -16.29
C LEU A 56 -6.73 -0.89 -17.05
N LEU A 57 -5.90 -1.93 -17.09
CA LEU A 57 -6.15 -3.19 -17.77
C LEU A 57 -6.28 -4.33 -16.75
N ALA A 58 -6.95 -5.41 -17.16
CA ALA A 58 -6.90 -6.64 -16.37
C ALA A 58 -5.44 -7.14 -16.26
N PRO A 59 -5.02 -7.73 -15.12
CA PRO A 59 -3.62 -8.08 -14.85
C PRO A 59 -2.94 -8.92 -15.95
N ARG A 60 -3.71 -9.78 -16.65
CA ARG A 60 -3.22 -10.61 -17.75
C ARG A 60 -2.79 -9.83 -18.99
N PHE A 61 -3.27 -8.60 -19.15
CA PHE A 61 -2.96 -7.73 -20.30
C PHE A 61 -1.89 -6.70 -19.98
N VAL A 62 -1.47 -6.57 -18.72
CA VAL A 62 -0.36 -5.70 -18.36
C VAL A 62 0.96 -6.37 -18.75
N PRO A 63 1.83 -5.71 -19.54
CA PRO A 63 3.08 -6.27 -20.01
C PRO A 63 3.96 -6.79 -18.86
N ARG A 64 4.56 -7.97 -19.05
CA ARG A 64 5.53 -8.51 -18.08
C ARG A 64 6.77 -7.63 -18.02
N ARG A 65 7.24 -7.36 -16.82
CA ARG A 65 8.40 -6.53 -16.53
C ARG A 65 9.65 -7.42 -16.46
N ARG A 66 10.63 -7.17 -17.32
CA ARG A 66 11.94 -7.83 -17.25
C ARG A 66 13.00 -6.75 -17.07
N ILE A 67 13.66 -6.75 -15.92
CA ILE A 67 14.80 -5.87 -15.67
C ILE A 67 15.95 -6.38 -16.55
N SER A 68 16.56 -5.47 -17.30
CA SER A 68 17.73 -5.71 -18.13
C SER A 68 18.57 -4.42 -18.17
N LYS A 69 19.77 -4.48 -18.77
CA LYS A 69 20.62 -3.29 -18.97
C LYS A 69 19.92 -2.20 -19.79
N GLY A 70 18.94 -2.54 -20.63
CA GLY A 70 18.11 -1.59 -21.36
C GLY A 70 17.14 -0.82 -20.47
N LYS A 71 16.80 0.43 -20.83
CA LYS A 71 15.92 1.31 -20.05
C LYS A 71 14.47 0.78 -19.96
N THR A 72 13.97 0.13 -21.01
CA THR A 72 12.55 -0.25 -21.14
C THR A 72 12.04 -1.08 -19.96
N GLY A 73 12.78 -2.12 -19.55
CA GLY A 73 12.36 -2.98 -18.43
C GLY A 73 12.42 -2.26 -17.09
N ARG A 74 13.40 -1.37 -16.89
CA ARG A 74 13.51 -0.53 -15.69
C ARG A 74 12.37 0.48 -15.61
N ILE A 75 12.08 1.17 -16.72
CA ILE A 75 10.92 2.09 -16.82
C ILE A 75 9.63 1.34 -16.48
N ALA A 76 9.40 0.16 -17.06
CA ALA A 76 8.20 -0.61 -16.80
C ALA A 76 8.05 -1.04 -15.33
N LEU A 77 9.16 -1.39 -14.65
CA LEU A 77 9.14 -1.70 -13.24
C LEU A 77 8.86 -0.46 -12.39
N LEU A 78 9.62 0.62 -12.60
CA LEU A 78 9.47 1.86 -11.81
C LEU A 78 8.10 2.50 -12.00
N HIS A 79 7.55 2.47 -13.23
CA HIS A 79 6.19 2.93 -13.50
C HIS A 79 5.15 2.14 -12.71
N ALA A 80 5.35 0.84 -12.61
CA ALA A 80 4.41 0.03 -11.86
C ALA A 80 4.53 0.21 -10.34
N ILE A 81 5.75 0.42 -9.81
CA ILE A 81 5.92 0.77 -8.40
C ILE A 81 5.29 2.15 -8.16
N ALA A 82 5.53 3.15 -9.01
CA ALA A 82 4.87 4.46 -8.91
C ALA A 82 3.34 4.35 -8.89
N HIS A 83 2.76 3.39 -9.65
CA HIS A 83 1.32 3.14 -9.59
C HIS A 83 0.89 2.51 -8.25
N ILE A 84 1.70 1.66 -7.66
CA ILE A 84 1.48 1.11 -6.32
C ILE A 84 1.50 2.24 -5.29
N GLU A 85 2.54 3.08 -5.29
CA GLU A 85 2.68 4.19 -4.34
C GLU A 85 1.51 5.20 -4.44
N LEU A 86 1.08 5.55 -5.66
CA LEU A 86 -0.10 6.41 -5.81
C LEU A 86 -1.37 5.76 -5.24
N ASN A 87 -1.53 4.44 -5.41
CA ASN A 87 -2.62 3.71 -4.77
C ASN A 87 -2.48 3.68 -3.25
N ALA A 88 -1.25 3.59 -2.73
CA ALA A 88 -0.99 3.57 -1.30
C ALA A 88 -1.30 4.93 -0.65
N ILE A 89 -1.04 6.07 -1.33
CA ILE A 89 -1.54 7.38 -0.91
C ILE A 89 -3.07 7.35 -0.75
N ASP A 90 -3.77 6.90 -1.79
CA ASP A 90 -5.24 6.82 -1.77
C ASP A 90 -5.77 5.89 -0.67
N LEU A 91 -5.13 4.73 -0.48
CA LEU A 91 -5.51 3.75 0.56
C LEU A 91 -5.34 4.34 1.96
N SER A 92 -4.23 5.04 2.21
CA SER A 92 -3.94 5.65 3.50
C SER A 92 -4.89 6.80 3.81
N LEU A 93 -5.22 7.65 2.82
CA LEU A 93 -6.23 8.71 2.94
C LEU A 93 -7.62 8.11 3.18
N ASP A 94 -7.98 7.05 2.46
CA ASP A 94 -9.24 6.34 2.61
C ASP A 94 -9.38 5.74 4.01
N ILE A 95 -8.35 5.04 4.50
CA ILE A 95 -8.36 4.45 5.84
C ILE A 95 -8.51 5.55 6.91
N ALA A 96 -7.78 6.66 6.76
CA ALA A 96 -7.81 7.76 7.73
C ALA A 96 -9.19 8.39 7.89
N VAL A 97 -10.04 8.41 6.85
CA VAL A 97 -11.31 9.13 6.88
C VAL A 97 -12.54 8.22 6.82
N ARG A 98 -12.47 7.06 6.16
CA ARG A 98 -13.64 6.17 5.97
C ARG A 98 -14.20 5.60 7.27
N TYR A 99 -13.36 5.38 8.26
CA TYR A 99 -13.72 4.70 9.51
C TYR A 99 -13.80 5.65 10.72
N THR A 100 -14.03 6.93 10.47
CA THR A 100 -14.11 7.95 11.54
C THR A 100 -15.32 7.78 12.48
N ASP A 101 -16.32 7.00 12.09
CA ASP A 101 -17.49 6.63 12.90
C ASP A 101 -17.27 5.38 13.79
N TYR A 102 -16.11 4.72 13.68
CA TYR A 102 -15.79 3.53 14.49
C TYR A 102 -15.31 3.85 15.91
N GLY A 103 -15.28 5.11 16.30
CA GLY A 103 -14.85 5.52 17.67
C GLY A 103 -13.36 5.30 17.94
N LEU A 104 -12.54 5.29 16.91
CA LEU A 104 -11.08 5.14 17.02
C LEU A 104 -10.43 6.41 17.60
N PRO A 105 -9.31 6.28 18.33
CA PRO A 105 -8.52 7.41 18.77
C PRO A 105 -8.05 8.26 17.57
N PHE A 106 -7.90 9.57 17.76
CA PHE A 106 -7.41 10.48 16.70
C PHE A 106 -6.00 10.12 16.20
N ASP A 107 -5.22 9.40 17.00
CA ASP A 107 -3.94 8.82 16.60
C ASP A 107 -4.06 7.86 15.41
N PHE A 108 -5.21 7.20 15.22
CA PHE A 108 -5.47 6.40 14.03
C PHE A 108 -5.36 7.24 12.76
N VAL A 109 -6.02 8.40 12.75
CA VAL A 109 -5.97 9.33 11.62
C VAL A 109 -4.56 9.87 11.41
N ARG A 110 -3.88 10.24 12.52
CA ARG A 110 -2.50 10.75 12.48
C ARG A 110 -1.54 9.73 11.85
N ASP A 111 -1.60 8.48 12.27
CA ASP A 111 -0.71 7.44 11.77
C ASP A 111 -0.93 7.18 10.28
N TRP A 112 -2.18 7.08 9.83
CA TRP A 112 -2.45 6.86 8.40
C TRP A 112 -2.11 8.07 7.53
N LEU A 113 -2.19 9.29 8.07
CA LEU A 113 -1.70 10.48 7.36
C LEU A 113 -0.17 10.56 7.32
N SER A 114 0.53 10.01 8.32
CA SER A 114 1.99 9.83 8.25
C SER A 114 2.35 8.88 7.11
N VAL A 115 1.69 7.73 7.03
CA VAL A 115 1.87 6.77 5.91
C VAL A 115 1.57 7.47 4.58
N ALA A 116 0.43 8.16 4.43
CA ALA A 116 0.09 8.87 3.19
C ALA A 116 1.17 9.89 2.77
N SER A 117 1.82 10.57 3.73
CA SER A 117 2.93 11.50 3.47
C SER A 117 4.19 10.80 2.99
N ASP A 118 4.52 9.63 3.54
CA ASP A 118 5.66 8.83 3.10
C ASP A 118 5.41 8.27 1.68
N GLU A 119 4.21 7.74 1.40
CA GLU A 119 3.82 7.26 0.08
C GLU A 119 3.83 8.38 -0.98
N ALA A 120 3.44 9.61 -0.58
CA ALA A 120 3.54 10.79 -1.44
C ALA A 120 5.00 11.11 -1.81
N ARG A 121 5.92 10.94 -0.88
CA ARG A 121 7.36 11.07 -1.11
C ARG A 121 7.87 9.97 -2.04
N HIS A 122 7.48 8.73 -1.82
CA HIS A 122 7.85 7.58 -2.67
C HIS A 122 7.38 7.78 -4.11
N PHE A 123 6.11 8.13 -4.29
CA PHE A 123 5.55 8.44 -5.61
C PHE A 123 6.33 9.55 -6.31
N THR A 124 6.63 10.63 -5.60
CA THR A 124 7.35 11.79 -6.15
C THR A 124 8.77 11.41 -6.59
N LEU A 125 9.51 10.64 -5.79
CA LEU A 125 10.84 10.13 -6.14
C LEU A 125 10.80 9.27 -7.41
N LEU A 126 9.83 8.36 -7.50
CA LEU A 126 9.66 7.49 -8.67
C LEU A 126 9.21 8.27 -9.91
N HIS A 127 8.34 9.28 -9.74
CA HIS A 127 7.92 10.16 -10.83
C HIS A 127 9.12 10.88 -11.45
N HIS A 128 9.95 11.55 -10.66
CA HIS A 128 11.15 12.22 -11.15
C HIS A 128 12.18 11.24 -11.72
N ARG A 129 12.28 10.02 -11.15
CA ARG A 129 13.16 8.99 -11.72
C ARG A 129 12.70 8.55 -13.09
N LEU A 130 11.40 8.40 -13.33
CA LEU A 130 10.85 8.10 -14.65
C LEU A 130 11.17 9.20 -15.66
N GLU A 131 11.03 10.47 -15.26
CA GLU A 131 11.42 11.62 -16.12
C GLU A 131 12.90 11.58 -16.49
N GLY A 132 13.79 11.33 -15.51
CA GLY A 132 15.23 11.16 -15.74
C GLY A 132 15.58 9.99 -16.67
N LEU A 133 14.71 9.00 -16.79
CA LEU A 133 14.85 7.90 -17.75
C LEU A 133 14.24 8.20 -19.13
N GLY A 134 13.58 9.35 -19.30
CA GLY A 134 12.89 9.77 -20.53
C GLY A 134 11.47 9.20 -20.65
N SER A 135 10.79 8.95 -19.52
CA SER A 135 9.43 8.47 -19.46
C SER A 135 8.62 9.31 -18.44
N PHE A 136 7.40 8.93 -18.12
CA PHE A 136 6.54 9.61 -17.14
C PHE A 136 5.51 8.64 -16.55
N TYR A 137 4.94 8.99 -15.41
CA TYR A 137 3.83 8.21 -14.84
C TYR A 137 2.59 8.36 -15.72
N GLY A 138 2.00 7.24 -16.14
CA GLY A 138 0.89 7.18 -17.10
C GLY A 138 1.30 6.78 -18.51
N ALA A 139 2.62 6.65 -18.80
CA ALA A 139 3.13 6.22 -20.11
C ALA A 139 2.83 4.76 -20.44
N LEU A 140 2.65 3.91 -19.43
CA LEU A 140 2.41 2.47 -19.56
C LEU A 140 1.09 2.09 -18.88
N PRO A 141 0.41 1.03 -19.32
CA PRO A 141 -0.80 0.56 -18.63
C PRO A 141 -0.49 0.01 -17.25
N ALA A 142 -1.50 0.02 -16.37
CA ALA A 142 -1.45 -0.53 -15.03
C ALA A 142 -2.68 -1.42 -14.76
N HIS A 143 -2.83 -1.96 -13.55
CA HIS A 143 -4.03 -2.71 -13.15
C HIS A 143 -4.60 -2.18 -11.83
N ASP A 144 -5.90 -2.38 -11.63
CA ASP A 144 -6.66 -1.82 -10.50
C ASP A 144 -6.70 -2.76 -9.27
N GLY A 145 -5.89 -3.79 -9.24
CA GLY A 145 -6.01 -4.88 -8.24
C GLY A 145 -5.91 -4.43 -6.78
N LEU A 146 -5.14 -3.37 -6.49
CA LEU A 146 -5.06 -2.79 -5.15
C LEU A 146 -6.40 -2.16 -4.76
N TRP A 147 -6.99 -1.38 -5.68
CA TRP A 147 -8.25 -0.72 -5.40
C TRP A 147 -9.46 -1.67 -5.40
N GLU A 148 -9.44 -2.71 -6.22
CA GLU A 148 -10.44 -3.79 -6.15
C GLU A 148 -10.48 -4.46 -4.76
N ALA A 149 -9.32 -4.66 -4.13
CA ALA A 149 -9.23 -5.16 -2.75
C ALA A 149 -9.77 -4.13 -1.74
N ALA A 150 -9.52 -2.84 -1.97
CA ALA A 150 -10.04 -1.76 -1.15
C ALA A 150 -11.58 -1.70 -1.18
N VAL A 151 -12.19 -1.80 -2.36
CA VAL A 151 -13.66 -1.81 -2.51
C VAL A 151 -14.28 -2.98 -1.75
N LYS A 152 -13.69 -4.18 -1.83
CA LYS A 152 -14.20 -5.37 -1.12
C LYS A 152 -14.20 -5.23 0.41
N THR A 153 -13.29 -4.42 0.95
CA THR A 153 -13.11 -4.21 2.39
C THR A 153 -13.67 -2.88 2.90
N ALA A 154 -14.38 -2.12 2.05
CA ALA A 154 -14.82 -0.76 2.37
C ALA A 154 -15.71 -0.64 3.61
N SER A 155 -16.51 -1.67 3.91
CA SER A 155 -17.40 -1.73 5.08
C SER A 155 -16.85 -2.55 6.24
N ASP A 156 -15.61 -3.02 6.18
CA ASP A 156 -14.99 -3.88 7.19
C ASP A 156 -13.59 -3.36 7.51
N LEU A 157 -13.47 -2.60 8.60
CA LEU A 157 -12.20 -2.02 9.05
C LEU A 157 -11.14 -3.10 9.31
N ALA A 158 -11.49 -4.18 10.00
CA ALA A 158 -10.55 -5.26 10.26
C ALA A 158 -10.12 -5.96 8.98
N GLY A 159 -11.06 -6.16 8.04
CA GLY A 159 -10.77 -6.66 6.70
C GLY A 159 -9.84 -5.71 5.92
N ARG A 160 -10.07 -4.39 5.97
CA ARG A 160 -9.20 -3.39 5.35
C ARG A 160 -7.79 -3.47 5.90
N LEU A 161 -7.63 -3.50 7.23
CA LEU A 161 -6.33 -3.57 7.89
C LEU A 161 -5.63 -4.93 7.67
N ALA A 162 -6.40 -6.00 7.57
CA ALA A 162 -5.83 -7.32 7.24
C ALA A 162 -5.30 -7.40 5.81
N ILE A 163 -5.95 -6.75 4.84
CA ILE A 163 -5.62 -6.89 3.42
C ILE A 163 -4.65 -5.83 2.94
N ALA A 164 -4.95 -4.53 3.11
CA ALA A 164 -4.12 -3.47 2.57
C ALA A 164 -2.70 -3.52 3.15
N PRO A 165 -2.44 -3.23 4.44
CA PRO A 165 -1.08 -3.22 4.95
C PRO A 165 -0.49 -4.61 5.17
N LEU A 166 -1.28 -5.60 5.66
CA LEU A 166 -0.74 -6.87 6.13
C LEU A 166 -0.68 -7.97 5.06
N VAL A 167 -1.25 -7.77 3.87
CA VAL A 167 -1.05 -8.65 2.71
C VAL A 167 -0.38 -7.89 1.56
N LEU A 168 -0.94 -6.77 1.13
CA LEU A 168 -0.52 -6.09 -0.10
C LEU A 168 0.80 -5.33 0.10
N GLU A 169 0.91 -4.44 1.10
CA GLU A 169 2.15 -3.73 1.43
C GLU A 169 3.21 -4.68 2.00
N ALA A 170 2.82 -5.61 2.89
CA ALA A 170 3.74 -6.61 3.41
C ALA A 170 4.42 -7.46 2.31
N ARG A 171 3.81 -7.59 1.11
CA ARG A 171 4.46 -8.20 -0.04
C ARG A 171 5.62 -7.37 -0.57
N GLY A 172 5.56 -6.04 -0.44
CA GLY A 172 6.68 -5.13 -0.72
C GLY A 172 7.93 -5.51 0.07
N LEU A 173 7.79 -5.76 1.38
CA LEU A 173 8.91 -6.20 2.23
C LEU A 173 9.62 -7.45 1.70
N ASP A 174 8.88 -8.36 1.06
CA ASP A 174 9.43 -9.62 0.57
C ASP A 174 10.17 -9.49 -0.76
N VAL A 175 9.68 -8.61 -1.66
CA VAL A 175 10.16 -8.56 -3.05
C VAL A 175 11.17 -7.45 -3.32
N THR A 176 11.10 -6.36 -2.57
CA THR A 176 11.93 -5.17 -2.80
C THR A 176 13.43 -5.43 -2.66
N PRO A 177 13.94 -6.25 -1.70
CA PRO A 177 15.37 -6.55 -1.63
C PRO A 177 15.94 -7.10 -2.95
N GLN A 178 15.24 -8.06 -3.57
CA GLN A 178 15.67 -8.63 -4.86
C GLN A 178 15.58 -7.61 -6.01
N LEU A 179 14.67 -6.63 -5.93
CA LEU A 179 14.58 -5.56 -6.93
C LEU A 179 15.75 -4.58 -6.80
N ILE A 180 16.17 -4.26 -5.58
CA ILE A 180 17.35 -3.44 -5.28
C ILE A 180 18.60 -4.11 -5.88
N ASP A 181 18.81 -5.40 -5.57
CA ASP A 181 19.96 -6.15 -6.09
C ASP A 181 19.99 -6.14 -7.63
N LYS A 182 18.84 -6.38 -8.26
CA LYS A 182 18.72 -6.34 -9.74
C LYS A 182 18.98 -4.96 -10.33
N MET A 183 18.59 -3.87 -9.64
CA MET A 183 18.92 -2.52 -10.10
C MET A 183 20.44 -2.29 -10.06
N ARG A 184 21.14 -2.77 -9.03
CA ARG A 184 22.59 -2.70 -8.92
C ARG A 184 23.30 -3.55 -9.97
N GLU A 185 22.81 -4.76 -10.23
CA GLU A 185 23.35 -5.63 -11.30
C GLU A 185 23.31 -4.98 -12.68
N VAL A 186 22.37 -4.07 -12.95
CA VAL A 186 22.27 -3.31 -14.20
C VAL A 186 22.84 -1.90 -14.09
N GLU A 187 23.60 -1.62 -13.03
CA GLU A 187 24.29 -0.33 -12.79
C GLU A 187 23.33 0.86 -12.65
N ASP A 188 22.12 0.63 -12.12
CA ASP A 188 21.11 1.67 -11.86
C ASP A 188 21.04 1.98 -10.37
N GLU A 189 22.08 2.60 -9.82
CA GLU A 189 22.20 2.93 -8.41
C GLU A 189 21.17 3.96 -7.96
N ASP A 190 20.76 4.90 -8.83
CA ASP A 190 19.72 5.89 -8.48
C ASP A 190 18.39 5.22 -8.21
N SER A 191 17.98 4.25 -9.06
CA SER A 191 16.77 3.50 -8.83
C SER A 191 16.88 2.57 -7.61
N ALA A 192 18.05 1.97 -7.37
CA ALA A 192 18.30 1.15 -6.18
C ALA A 192 18.12 1.96 -4.89
N LYS A 193 18.68 3.17 -4.81
CA LYS A 193 18.53 4.07 -3.64
C LYS A 193 17.08 4.46 -3.38
N ILE A 194 16.28 4.71 -4.41
CA ILE A 194 14.86 5.01 -4.23
C ILE A 194 14.14 3.79 -3.63
N LEU A 195 14.40 2.59 -4.14
CA LEU A 195 13.82 1.36 -3.61
C LEU A 195 14.26 1.06 -2.17
N GLU A 196 15.47 1.45 -1.76
CA GLU A 196 15.95 1.34 -0.38
C GLU A 196 15.19 2.27 0.57
N ILE A 197 14.91 3.51 0.14
CA ILE A 197 14.07 4.44 0.90
C ILE A 197 12.69 3.82 1.11
N ILE A 198 12.03 3.39 0.04
CA ILE A 198 10.72 2.74 0.09
C ILE A 198 10.76 1.54 1.05
N MET A 199 11.71 0.63 0.87
CA MET A 199 11.84 -0.57 1.72
C MET A 199 11.99 -0.25 3.21
N THR A 200 12.70 0.83 3.54
CA THR A 200 12.94 1.24 4.92
C THR A 200 11.64 1.73 5.58
N ASP A 201 10.87 2.54 4.88
CA ASP A 201 9.62 3.11 5.38
C ASP A 201 8.50 2.08 5.44
N GLU A 202 8.46 1.14 4.48
CA GLU A 202 7.45 0.07 4.41
C GLU A 202 7.40 -0.80 5.67
N VAL A 203 8.52 -0.97 6.38
CA VAL A 203 8.53 -1.64 7.69
C VAL A 203 7.62 -0.90 8.68
N GLY A 204 7.66 0.43 8.65
CA GLY A 204 6.81 1.30 9.48
C GLY A 204 5.34 1.22 9.08
N HIS A 205 5.05 1.21 7.77
CA HIS A 205 3.69 1.14 7.22
C HIS A 205 2.99 -0.18 7.60
N VAL A 206 3.66 -1.31 7.38
CA VAL A 206 3.17 -2.62 7.82
C VAL A 206 3.02 -2.66 9.35
N GLY A 207 3.96 -2.07 10.10
CA GLY A 207 3.90 -1.94 11.55
C GLY A 207 2.69 -1.13 12.02
N THR A 208 2.36 -0.04 11.34
CA THR A 208 1.16 0.77 11.58
C THR A 208 -0.11 -0.05 11.33
N GLY A 209 -0.19 -0.75 10.20
CA GLY A 209 -1.29 -1.66 9.90
C GLY A 209 -1.46 -2.74 10.95
N LYS A 210 -0.34 -3.35 11.40
CA LYS A 210 -0.35 -4.38 12.45
C LYS A 210 -0.81 -3.83 13.80
N ARG A 211 -0.34 -2.67 14.19
CA ARG A 211 -0.76 -2.01 15.45
C ARG A 211 -2.26 -1.77 15.48
N TRP A 212 -2.83 -1.22 14.42
CA TRP A 212 -4.24 -0.91 14.38
C TRP A 212 -5.12 -2.14 14.17
N PHE A 213 -4.64 -3.15 13.46
CA PHE A 213 -5.31 -4.45 13.39
C PHE A 213 -5.43 -5.11 14.77
N ASP A 214 -4.35 -5.11 15.56
CA ASP A 214 -4.36 -5.64 16.93
C ASP A 214 -5.30 -4.82 17.83
N TYR A 215 -5.29 -3.49 17.69
CA TYR A 215 -6.18 -2.62 18.45
C TYR A 215 -7.67 -2.97 18.19
N VAL A 216 -8.04 -3.09 16.92
CA VAL A 216 -9.42 -3.46 16.54
C VAL A 216 -9.79 -4.86 17.07
N CYS A 217 -8.90 -5.84 16.91
CA CYS A 217 -9.12 -7.18 17.47
C CYS A 217 -9.27 -7.15 18.99
N GLY A 218 -8.49 -6.33 19.69
CA GLY A 218 -8.60 -6.16 21.15
C GLY A 218 -9.94 -5.56 21.57
N CYS A 219 -10.41 -4.51 20.88
CA CYS A 219 -11.73 -3.92 21.12
C CYS A 219 -12.87 -4.93 20.92
N GLU A 220 -12.74 -5.78 19.92
CA GLU A 220 -13.73 -6.81 19.58
C GLU A 220 -13.50 -8.15 20.31
N ARG A 221 -12.52 -8.23 21.19
CA ARG A 221 -12.14 -9.43 21.95
C ARG A 221 -11.89 -10.66 21.08
N ARG A 222 -11.25 -10.47 19.92
CA ARG A 222 -10.90 -11.52 18.97
C ARG A 222 -9.38 -11.83 19.03
N ASP A 223 -9.02 -13.10 18.80
CA ASP A 223 -7.62 -13.47 18.61
C ASP A 223 -7.12 -12.91 17.28
N PRO A 224 -6.03 -12.11 17.28
CA PRO A 224 -5.55 -11.46 16.04
C PRO A 224 -5.10 -12.45 14.97
N ILE A 225 -4.46 -13.57 15.34
CA ILE A 225 -3.90 -14.52 14.36
C ILE A 225 -5.03 -15.21 13.58
N SER A 226 -5.96 -15.83 14.28
CA SER A 226 -7.09 -16.53 13.66
C SER A 226 -8.01 -15.58 12.91
N SER A 227 -8.21 -14.35 13.44
CA SER A 227 -8.99 -13.32 12.78
C SER A 227 -8.35 -12.91 11.44
N TRP A 228 -7.03 -12.62 11.43
CA TRP A 228 -6.32 -12.27 10.21
C TRP A 228 -6.41 -13.37 9.16
N GLN A 229 -6.16 -14.64 9.55
CA GLN A 229 -6.23 -15.78 8.64
C GLN A 229 -7.62 -15.95 8.02
N SER A 230 -8.68 -15.75 8.82
CA SER A 230 -10.06 -15.81 8.35
C SER A 230 -10.38 -14.67 7.38
N LEU A 231 -9.95 -13.45 7.68
CA LEU A 231 -10.15 -12.28 6.83
C LEU A 231 -9.38 -12.39 5.51
N VAL A 232 -8.15 -12.93 5.52
CA VAL A 232 -7.40 -13.19 4.30
C VAL A 232 -8.11 -14.25 3.44
N LYS A 233 -8.61 -15.34 4.02
CA LYS A 233 -9.41 -16.34 3.29
C LYS A 233 -10.68 -15.73 2.66
N ARG A 234 -11.29 -14.76 3.35
CA ARG A 234 -12.53 -14.10 2.91
C ARG A 234 -12.30 -13.07 1.79
N TYR A 235 -11.27 -12.24 1.88
CA TYR A 235 -11.13 -11.06 1.05
C TYR A 235 -10.00 -11.15 0.01
N PHE A 236 -9.00 -12.03 0.20
CA PHE A 236 -7.86 -12.14 -0.68
C PHE A 236 -7.96 -13.36 -1.59
N ASN A 237 -8.18 -13.13 -2.88
CA ASN A 237 -8.30 -14.22 -3.87
C ASN A 237 -6.94 -14.78 -4.34
N GLY A 238 -5.82 -14.20 -3.88
CA GLY A 238 -4.47 -14.65 -4.21
C GLY A 238 -3.92 -15.68 -3.22
N ALA A 239 -2.70 -16.13 -3.46
CA ALA A 239 -1.95 -16.95 -2.52
C ALA A 239 -0.82 -16.13 -1.87
N LEU A 240 -0.56 -16.39 -0.60
CA LEU A 240 0.61 -15.87 0.10
C LEU A 240 1.84 -16.64 -0.41
N LYS A 241 2.74 -15.97 -1.11
CA LYS A 241 3.87 -16.60 -1.81
C LYS A 241 5.19 -16.35 -1.10
N PRO A 242 5.90 -17.40 -0.65
CA PRO A 242 7.28 -17.24 -0.20
C PRO A 242 8.20 -16.84 -1.37
N PRO A 243 9.45 -16.38 -1.12
CA PRO A 243 10.03 -16.24 0.21
C PRO A 243 9.45 -15.07 0.98
N PHE A 244 9.43 -15.16 2.33
CA PHE A 244 9.06 -14.07 3.22
C PHE A 244 10.32 -13.44 3.82
N ASN A 245 10.38 -12.12 3.83
CA ASN A 245 11.43 -11.38 4.52
C ASN A 245 11.15 -11.37 6.03
N ILE A 246 11.51 -12.47 6.71
CA ILE A 246 11.23 -12.66 8.14
C ILE A 246 11.81 -11.52 8.99
N PRO A 247 13.06 -11.03 8.79
CA PRO A 247 13.59 -9.90 9.56
C PRO A 247 12.73 -8.65 9.45
N ALA A 248 12.37 -8.21 8.23
CA ALA A 248 11.57 -7.00 8.02
C ALA A 248 10.15 -7.15 8.58
N ARG A 249 9.50 -8.29 8.36
CA ARG A 249 8.17 -8.58 8.93
C ARG A 249 8.20 -8.62 10.46
N THR A 250 9.26 -9.15 11.07
CA THR A 250 9.44 -9.16 12.53
C THR A 250 9.65 -7.75 13.06
N ALA A 251 10.44 -6.91 12.38
CA ALA A 251 10.59 -5.49 12.73
C ALA A 251 9.25 -4.74 12.68
N ALA A 252 8.38 -5.07 11.73
CA ALA A 252 7.00 -4.61 11.64
C ALA A 252 6.04 -5.26 12.67
N ARG A 253 6.54 -6.07 13.62
CA ARG A 253 5.76 -6.86 14.58
C ARG A 253 4.76 -7.85 13.95
N PHE A 254 4.96 -8.19 12.70
CA PHE A 254 4.11 -9.12 11.94
C PHE A 254 4.76 -10.50 11.88
N SER A 255 4.57 -11.29 12.94
CA SER A 255 5.23 -12.60 13.13
C SER A 255 4.75 -13.65 12.13
N SER A 256 5.59 -14.67 11.89
CA SER A 256 5.28 -15.79 10.99
C SER A 256 4.06 -16.62 11.41
N ALA A 257 3.62 -16.53 12.65
CA ALA A 257 2.40 -17.18 13.13
C ALA A 257 1.14 -16.72 12.37
N PHE A 258 1.13 -15.49 11.86
CA PHE A 258 0.03 -14.97 11.05
C PHE A 258 -0.02 -15.66 9.67
N TYR A 259 1.06 -15.61 8.91
CA TYR A 259 1.08 -15.95 7.48
C TYR A 259 1.64 -17.33 7.16
N GLY A 260 2.52 -17.88 8.01
CA GLY A 260 3.20 -19.15 7.75
C GLY A 260 2.24 -20.35 7.59
N PRO A 261 1.36 -20.60 8.56
CA PRO A 261 0.38 -21.70 8.47
C PRO A 261 -0.54 -21.58 7.25
N LEU A 262 -1.04 -20.38 6.97
CA LEU A 262 -1.94 -20.12 5.84
C LEU A 262 -1.22 -20.30 4.49
N ALA A 263 0.02 -19.81 4.34
CA ALA A 263 0.81 -20.00 3.14
C ALA A 263 1.10 -21.49 2.88
N ALA A 264 1.41 -22.26 3.93
CA ALA A 264 1.62 -23.70 3.83
C ALA A 264 0.34 -24.46 3.43
N GLU A 265 -0.82 -24.06 3.94
CA GLU A 265 -2.14 -24.60 3.57
C GLU A 265 -2.41 -24.37 2.08
N GLN A 266 -2.23 -23.10 1.62
CA GLN A 266 -2.45 -22.71 0.23
C GLN A 266 -1.52 -23.45 -0.74
N ALA A 267 -0.24 -23.60 -0.39
CA ALA A 267 0.72 -24.32 -1.21
C ALA A 267 0.38 -25.83 -1.35
N ARG A 268 -0.13 -26.46 -0.29
CA ARG A 268 -0.62 -27.85 -0.37
C ARG A 268 -1.84 -27.97 -1.28
N ALA A 269 -2.78 -27.05 -1.19
CA ALA A 269 -3.98 -27.03 -2.02
C ALA A 269 -3.65 -26.83 -3.51
N GLU A 270 -2.66 -25.97 -3.84
CA GLU A 270 -2.19 -25.76 -5.22
C GLU A 270 -1.55 -27.03 -5.79
N LYS A 271 -0.70 -27.71 -5.02
CA LYS A 271 -0.07 -28.98 -5.44
C LYS A 271 -1.10 -30.08 -5.71
N ALA A 272 -2.10 -30.20 -4.86
CA ALA A 272 -3.18 -31.19 -5.04
C ALA A 272 -3.96 -30.95 -6.35
N LYS A 273 -4.23 -29.67 -6.71
CA LYS A 273 -4.90 -29.32 -7.98
C LYS A 273 -4.06 -29.58 -9.24
N GLN A 274 -2.73 -29.55 -9.15
CA GLN A 274 -1.82 -29.83 -10.27
C GLN A 274 -1.61 -31.34 -10.49
N SER A 275 -1.95 -32.19 -9.50
CA SER A 275 -1.79 -33.63 -9.52
C SER A 275 -3.10 -34.35 -9.87
N SER A 276 -4.20 -33.63 -10.04
CA SER A 276 -5.53 -34.09 -10.46
C SER A 276 -5.80 -33.71 -11.91
#